data_16db3a72edbf74784c969309e4e7ebc4
#
_entry.id   16db3a72edbf74784c969309e4e7ebc4
#
_cell.length_a   1.000
_cell.length_b   1.000
_cell.length_c   1.000
_cell.angle_alpha   90.00
_cell.angle_beta   90.00
_cell.angle_gamma   90.00
#
_symmetry.space_group_name_H-M   'P 1'
#
loop_
_entity.id
_entity.type
_entity.pdbx_description
1 polymer ?
#
loop_
_entity_poly.entity_id
_entity_poly.type
_entity_poly.pdbx_seq_one_letter_code
_entity_poly.pdbx_strand_id
1 'polypeptide(L)'
;MKKTIIDLFENSVKQYPDNPFLWEKTRDAFEPTTYKEVQQQVYAAGAGLIALGVKKGDNMALLSEGRNAWIIGELAMFYAGATNVPLSIKLEEANDLLFRLVHADVKYILVSGNQLKKIRAIMDKLPLVEKIIVIDELPEYKEKEISWSEVFRMGKEYLASHSLEDFLAVGQSLQNNDYATITYTSGTTADPKGVILTHRNYTANVEQALSCVDIDDTWRTLIILPLDHCFAHVVGFYIFMSKGASVATVQVGRTGLETLKNIPVNIKEFKPYLILSVPALAKNFKRI
;
A
#
# COMPACT_ATOMS: atom_id res chain seq x y z
N MET A 1 11.50 -14.68 -18.34
CA MET A 1 10.33 -13.83 -18.68
C MET A 1 10.32 -12.66 -17.70
N LYS A 2 10.08 -11.44 -18.16
CA LYS A 2 9.90 -10.27 -17.28
C LYS A 2 8.66 -10.49 -16.43
N LYS A 3 8.76 -10.33 -15.12
CA LYS A 3 7.64 -10.48 -14.19
C LYS A 3 7.79 -9.47 -13.04
N THR A 4 6.88 -8.55 -12.98
CA THR A 4 6.81 -7.51 -11.94
C THR A 4 5.52 -7.66 -11.13
N ILE A 5 5.37 -6.89 -10.06
CA ILE A 5 4.12 -6.86 -9.28
C ILE A 5 2.97 -6.32 -10.16
N ILE A 6 3.27 -5.38 -11.08
CA ILE A 6 2.28 -4.90 -12.07
C ILE A 6 1.78 -6.06 -12.94
N ASP A 7 2.69 -6.93 -13.43
CA ASP A 7 2.28 -8.06 -14.25
C ASP A 7 1.36 -9.03 -13.49
N LEU A 8 1.59 -9.24 -12.18
CA LEU A 8 0.69 -10.04 -11.34
C LEU A 8 -0.70 -9.40 -11.27
N PHE A 9 -0.76 -8.10 -11.03
CA PHE A 9 -2.02 -7.36 -10.92
C PHE A 9 -2.78 -7.37 -12.25
N GLU A 10 -2.14 -7.01 -13.37
CA GLU A 10 -2.78 -6.99 -14.70
C GLU A 10 -3.30 -8.36 -15.12
N ASN A 11 -2.55 -9.44 -14.84
CA ASN A 11 -3.01 -10.79 -15.11
C ASN A 11 -4.30 -11.12 -14.34
N SER A 12 -4.38 -10.70 -13.09
CA SER A 12 -5.57 -10.95 -12.27
C SER A 12 -6.76 -10.10 -12.72
N VAL A 13 -6.55 -8.84 -13.08
CA VAL A 13 -7.62 -8.01 -13.65
C VAL A 13 -8.15 -8.62 -14.95
N LYS A 14 -7.26 -9.15 -15.80
CA LYS A 14 -7.65 -9.79 -17.06
C LYS A 14 -8.47 -11.08 -16.85
N GLN A 15 -8.10 -11.88 -15.84
CA GLN A 15 -8.74 -13.17 -15.58
C GLN A 15 -10.00 -13.03 -14.72
N TYR A 16 -10.03 -12.09 -13.79
CA TYR A 16 -11.05 -11.94 -12.75
C TYR A 16 -11.57 -10.49 -12.63
N PRO A 17 -11.96 -9.82 -13.73
CA PRO A 17 -12.26 -8.38 -13.70
C PRO A 17 -13.39 -8.01 -12.72
N ASP A 18 -14.40 -8.88 -12.61
CA ASP A 18 -15.61 -8.64 -11.83
C ASP A 18 -15.57 -9.27 -10.42
N ASN A 19 -14.48 -10.00 -10.09
CA ASN A 19 -14.32 -10.53 -8.73
C ASN A 19 -14.08 -9.39 -7.73
N PRO A 20 -14.64 -9.49 -6.51
CA PRO A 20 -14.30 -8.56 -5.43
C PRO A 20 -12.82 -8.70 -5.08
N PHE A 21 -12.07 -7.61 -5.14
CA PHE A 21 -10.67 -7.60 -4.75
C PHE A 21 -10.48 -6.98 -3.37
N LEU A 22 -10.77 -5.68 -3.23
CA LEU A 22 -10.56 -4.96 -1.98
C LEU A 22 -11.88 -4.78 -1.24
N TRP A 23 -11.85 -5.00 0.07
CA TRP A 23 -12.97 -4.78 0.94
C TRP A 23 -12.57 -3.83 2.07
N GLU A 24 -13.37 -2.82 2.30
CA GLU A 24 -13.18 -1.87 3.40
C GLU A 24 -14.51 -1.63 4.11
N LYS A 25 -14.47 -1.60 5.44
CA LYS A 25 -15.62 -1.24 6.25
C LYS A 25 -15.64 0.27 6.45
N THR A 26 -16.46 0.97 5.66
CA THR A 26 -16.54 2.44 5.69
C THR A 26 -17.52 2.93 6.76
N ARG A 27 -18.61 2.20 7.00
CA ARG A 27 -19.64 2.50 8.01
C ARG A 27 -20.01 1.24 8.78
N ASP A 28 -21.11 0.61 8.39
CA ASP A 28 -21.70 -0.52 9.12
C ASP A 28 -21.37 -1.88 8.50
N ALA A 29 -20.95 -1.93 7.24
CA ALA A 29 -20.65 -3.15 6.52
C ALA A 29 -19.36 -3.04 5.70
N PHE A 30 -18.77 -4.21 5.38
CA PHE A 30 -17.71 -4.30 4.40
C PHE A 30 -18.29 -4.14 2.99
N GLU A 31 -17.71 -3.22 2.22
CA GLU A 31 -18.08 -2.96 0.84
C GLU A 31 -16.97 -3.43 -0.10
N PRO A 32 -17.31 -4.17 -1.16
CA PRO A 32 -16.32 -4.65 -2.13
C PRO A 32 -16.01 -3.61 -3.20
N THR A 33 -14.78 -3.66 -3.70
CA THR A 33 -14.34 -3.01 -4.93
C THR A 33 -13.75 -4.09 -5.83
N THR A 34 -14.24 -4.23 -7.04
CA THR A 34 -13.80 -5.26 -7.99
C THR A 34 -12.37 -5.02 -8.50
N TYR A 35 -11.74 -6.06 -9.06
CA TYR A 35 -10.41 -5.93 -9.68
C TYR A 35 -10.38 -4.83 -10.75
N LYS A 36 -11.41 -4.76 -11.61
CA LYS A 36 -11.53 -3.73 -12.64
C LYS A 36 -11.69 -2.33 -12.07
N GLU A 37 -12.49 -2.16 -11.02
CA GLU A 37 -12.67 -0.87 -10.35
C GLU A 37 -11.38 -0.44 -9.63
N VAL A 38 -10.68 -1.37 -8.98
CA VAL A 38 -9.37 -1.08 -8.39
C VAL A 38 -8.37 -0.68 -9.46
N GLN A 39 -8.34 -1.36 -10.62
CA GLN A 39 -7.47 -0.96 -11.73
C GLN A 39 -7.76 0.48 -12.19
N GLN A 40 -9.01 0.87 -12.33
CA GLN A 40 -9.38 2.23 -12.71
C GLN A 40 -8.87 3.26 -11.68
N GLN A 41 -8.99 2.93 -10.38
CA GLN A 41 -8.47 3.78 -9.31
C GLN A 41 -6.93 3.84 -9.33
N VAL A 42 -6.27 2.72 -9.49
CA VAL A 42 -4.80 2.64 -9.59
C VAL A 42 -4.28 3.43 -10.80
N TYR A 43 -4.95 3.33 -11.94
CA TYR A 43 -4.57 4.10 -13.13
C TYR A 43 -4.74 5.60 -12.92
N ALA A 44 -5.89 6.01 -12.38
CA ALA A 44 -6.13 7.42 -12.09
C ALA A 44 -5.12 7.96 -11.05
N ALA A 45 -4.84 7.20 -9.99
CA ALA A 45 -3.85 7.60 -9.00
C ALA A 45 -2.42 7.64 -9.57
N GLY A 46 -2.00 6.59 -10.31
CA GLY A 46 -0.68 6.51 -10.93
C GLY A 46 -0.43 7.62 -11.95
N ALA A 47 -1.43 7.91 -12.81
CA ALA A 47 -1.37 9.03 -13.73
C ALA A 47 -1.31 10.38 -13.00
N GLY A 48 -2.03 10.50 -11.87
CA GLY A 48 -1.97 11.67 -10.99
C GLY A 48 -0.59 11.87 -10.38
N LEU A 49 0.06 10.80 -9.95
CA LEU A 49 1.44 10.86 -9.46
C LEU A 49 2.41 11.32 -10.56
N ILE A 50 2.26 10.83 -11.79
CA ILE A 50 3.06 11.30 -12.94
C ILE A 50 2.80 12.78 -13.20
N ALA A 51 1.54 13.21 -13.22
CA ALA A 51 1.17 14.62 -13.41
C ALA A 51 1.71 15.51 -12.27
N LEU A 52 1.82 14.98 -11.05
CA LEU A 52 2.41 15.66 -9.89
C LEU A 52 3.94 15.81 -9.99
N GLY A 53 4.58 15.08 -10.92
CA GLY A 53 6.02 15.16 -11.17
C GLY A 53 6.82 13.92 -10.74
N VAL A 54 6.18 12.87 -10.24
CA VAL A 54 6.85 11.60 -9.88
C VAL A 54 7.47 10.98 -11.13
N LYS A 55 8.71 10.55 -10.98
CA LYS A 55 9.51 9.93 -12.07
C LYS A 55 9.97 8.54 -11.68
N LYS A 56 10.27 7.73 -12.69
CA LYS A 56 10.89 6.41 -12.48
C LYS A 56 12.16 6.54 -11.63
N GLY A 57 12.21 5.74 -10.57
CA GLY A 57 13.31 5.71 -9.61
C GLY A 57 13.18 6.68 -8.44
N ASP A 58 12.13 7.51 -8.39
CA ASP A 58 11.85 8.30 -7.21
C ASP A 58 11.38 7.40 -6.05
N ASN A 59 11.77 7.75 -4.83
CA ASN A 59 11.32 7.07 -3.63
C ASN A 59 10.14 7.82 -3.01
N MET A 60 9.07 7.08 -2.74
CA MET A 60 7.85 7.60 -2.13
C MET A 60 7.59 6.87 -0.81
N ALA A 61 7.44 7.61 0.28
CA ALA A 61 7.04 7.03 1.56
C ALA A 61 5.53 6.79 1.60
N LEU A 62 5.12 5.70 2.25
CA LEU A 62 3.74 5.38 2.56
C LEU A 62 3.59 5.18 4.06
N LEU A 63 2.89 6.11 4.74
CA LEU A 63 2.67 6.10 6.17
C LEU A 63 1.16 6.15 6.48
N SER A 64 0.55 5.00 6.59
CA SER A 64 -0.90 4.88 6.83
C SER A 64 -1.23 3.55 7.50
N GLU A 65 -2.35 3.52 8.19
CA GLU A 65 -3.03 2.30 8.61
C GLU A 65 -3.38 1.45 7.38
N GLY A 66 -3.55 0.13 7.58
CA GLY A 66 -4.02 -0.77 6.54
C GLY A 66 -5.44 -0.40 6.09
N ARG A 67 -5.59 -0.03 4.82
CA ARG A 67 -6.85 0.38 4.18
C ARG A 67 -6.73 0.24 2.65
N ASN A 68 -7.85 0.30 1.94
CA ASN A 68 -7.82 0.20 0.46
C ASN A 68 -6.89 1.23 -0.18
N ALA A 69 -6.88 2.48 0.34
CA ALA A 69 -6.01 3.53 -0.16
C ALA A 69 -4.51 3.20 -0.01
N TRP A 70 -4.11 2.39 0.99
CA TRP A 70 -2.75 1.91 1.13
C TRP A 70 -2.34 1.04 -0.06
N ILE A 71 -3.19 0.06 -0.39
CA ILE A 71 -2.95 -0.91 -1.48
C ILE A 71 -3.00 -0.22 -2.86
N ILE A 72 -4.01 0.63 -3.07
CA ILE A 72 -4.14 1.42 -4.30
C ILE A 72 -2.94 2.36 -4.46
N GLY A 73 -2.51 2.99 -3.37
CA GLY A 73 -1.35 3.89 -3.35
C GLY A 73 -0.06 3.19 -3.76
N GLU A 74 0.23 2.02 -3.20
CA GLU A 74 1.42 1.26 -3.57
C GLU A 74 1.40 0.83 -5.04
N LEU A 75 0.29 0.29 -5.52
CA LEU A 75 0.17 -0.09 -6.92
C LEU A 75 0.32 1.15 -7.83
N ALA A 76 -0.29 2.28 -7.48
CA ALA A 76 -0.16 3.53 -8.23
C ALA A 76 1.30 4.03 -8.29
N MET A 77 2.07 3.90 -7.20
CA MET A 77 3.51 4.21 -7.17
C MET A 77 4.27 3.38 -8.21
N PHE A 78 3.97 2.10 -8.32
CA PHE A 78 4.62 1.24 -9.32
C PHE A 78 4.28 1.64 -10.75
N TYR A 79 3.02 2.03 -11.04
CA TYR A 79 2.66 2.56 -12.35
C TYR A 79 3.33 3.89 -12.67
N ALA A 80 3.65 4.70 -11.67
CA ALA A 80 4.46 5.91 -11.83
C ALA A 80 5.99 5.62 -11.88
N GLY A 81 6.39 4.36 -11.74
CA GLY A 81 7.80 3.93 -11.74
C GLY A 81 8.54 4.21 -10.43
N ALA A 82 7.84 4.55 -9.37
CA ALA A 82 8.42 4.87 -8.07
C ALA A 82 8.68 3.62 -7.22
N THR A 83 9.59 3.75 -6.25
CA THR A 83 9.86 2.77 -5.21
C THR A 83 9.07 3.13 -3.96
N ASN A 84 8.33 2.19 -3.39
CA ASN A 84 7.62 2.41 -2.12
C ASN A 84 8.58 2.28 -0.92
N VAL A 85 8.50 3.22 0.00
CA VAL A 85 9.14 3.17 1.32
C VAL A 85 8.03 3.06 2.37
N PRO A 86 7.55 1.82 2.64
CA PRO A 86 6.47 1.62 3.61
C PRO A 86 6.99 1.85 5.02
N LEU A 87 6.29 2.69 5.77
CA LEU A 87 6.65 3.10 7.12
C LEU A 87 5.62 2.65 8.14
N SER A 88 6.11 2.19 9.29
CA SER A 88 5.25 1.76 10.37
C SER A 88 4.56 2.95 11.06
N ILE A 89 3.25 2.84 11.25
CA ILE A 89 2.48 3.80 12.05
C ILE A 89 2.89 3.81 13.53
N LYS A 90 3.66 2.80 13.98
CA LYS A 90 4.20 2.69 15.35
C LYS A 90 5.46 3.54 15.56
N LEU A 91 5.98 4.18 14.53
CA LEU A 91 7.09 5.14 14.65
C LEU A 91 6.57 6.41 15.33
N GLU A 92 6.78 6.52 16.64
CA GLU A 92 6.36 7.67 17.43
C GLU A 92 7.47 8.71 17.59
N GLU A 93 8.73 8.27 17.60
CA GLU A 93 9.90 9.14 17.74
C GLU A 93 10.17 9.90 16.42
N ALA A 94 10.19 11.22 16.51
CA ALA A 94 10.42 12.09 15.34
C ALA A 94 11.73 11.78 14.61
N ASN A 95 12.81 11.50 15.37
CA ASN A 95 14.11 11.17 14.80
C ASN A 95 14.12 9.85 14.05
N ASP A 96 13.36 8.86 14.50
CA ASP A 96 13.24 7.57 13.84
C ASP A 96 12.55 7.68 12.47
N LEU A 97 11.51 8.49 12.41
CA LEU A 97 10.80 8.78 11.17
C LEU A 97 11.67 9.64 10.23
N LEU A 98 12.28 10.69 10.76
CA LEU A 98 13.17 11.58 10.02
C LEU A 98 14.34 10.81 9.39
N PHE A 99 15.01 9.95 10.18
CA PHE A 99 16.12 9.13 9.69
C PHE A 99 15.72 8.33 8.44
N ARG A 100 14.59 7.63 8.48
CA ARG A 100 14.15 6.78 7.36
C ARG A 100 13.81 7.58 6.12
N LEU A 101 13.15 8.71 6.29
CA LEU A 101 12.77 9.58 5.16
C LEU A 101 13.99 10.20 4.49
N VAL A 102 14.97 10.65 5.28
CA VAL A 102 16.22 11.22 4.76
C VAL A 102 17.11 10.14 4.14
N HIS A 103 17.31 9.02 4.86
CA HIS A 103 18.17 7.91 4.41
C HIS A 103 17.68 7.26 3.10
N ALA A 104 16.37 7.25 2.88
CA ALA A 104 15.77 6.73 1.64
C ALA A 104 15.60 7.82 0.56
N ASP A 105 16.12 9.02 0.72
CA ASP A 105 15.97 10.13 -0.24
C ASP A 105 14.51 10.31 -0.72
N VAL A 106 13.56 10.28 0.24
CA VAL A 106 12.14 10.36 -0.06
C VAL A 106 11.77 11.73 -0.62
N LYS A 107 11.11 11.75 -1.79
CA LYS A 107 10.63 12.96 -2.45
C LYS A 107 9.13 13.21 -2.28
N TYR A 108 8.35 12.17 -2.14
CA TYR A 108 6.89 12.23 -2.01
C TYR A 108 6.44 11.39 -0.84
N ILE A 109 5.39 11.82 -0.15
CA ILE A 109 4.85 11.10 1.00
C ILE A 109 3.35 10.92 0.82
N LEU A 110 2.88 9.67 0.82
CA LEU A 110 1.46 9.34 0.93
C LEU A 110 1.17 9.03 2.40
N VAL A 111 0.28 9.79 3.02
CA VAL A 111 0.06 9.72 4.47
C VAL A 111 -1.43 9.77 4.83
N SER A 112 -1.86 9.00 5.84
CA SER A 112 -3.21 9.14 6.41
C SER A 112 -3.32 10.38 7.30
N GLY A 113 -4.53 10.90 7.44
CA GLY A 113 -4.81 12.05 8.30
C GLY A 113 -4.36 11.82 9.76
N ASN A 114 -4.53 10.58 10.26
CA ASN A 114 -4.09 10.19 11.61
C ASN A 114 -2.57 10.33 11.81
N GLN A 115 -1.78 10.11 10.77
CA GLN A 115 -0.31 10.14 10.84
C GLN A 115 0.29 11.49 10.39
N LEU A 116 -0.49 12.35 9.75
CA LEU A 116 -0.01 13.61 9.15
C LEU A 116 0.73 14.51 10.14
N LYS A 117 0.29 14.56 11.40
CA LYS A 117 0.94 15.38 12.44
C LYS A 117 2.41 15.02 12.63
N LYS A 118 2.79 13.74 12.46
CA LYS A 118 4.18 13.27 12.59
C LYS A 118 5.05 13.84 11.47
N ILE A 119 4.54 13.87 10.23
CA ILE A 119 5.23 14.47 9.09
C ILE A 119 5.35 15.99 9.25
N ARG A 120 4.26 16.65 9.64
CA ARG A 120 4.26 18.11 9.88
C ARG A 120 5.29 18.54 10.92
N ALA A 121 5.56 17.71 11.93
CA ALA A 121 6.50 17.99 13.01
C ALA A 121 7.98 17.99 12.58
N ILE A 122 8.32 17.37 11.43
CA ILE A 122 9.69 17.22 10.93
C ILE A 122 9.88 17.82 9.53
N MET A 123 8.88 18.49 8.99
CA MET A 123 8.86 18.92 7.59
C MET A 123 10.00 19.89 7.24
N ASP A 124 10.39 20.74 8.18
CA ASP A 124 11.52 21.68 8.05
C ASP A 124 12.87 20.98 7.85
N LYS A 125 12.96 19.70 8.24
CA LYS A 125 14.16 18.86 8.13
C LYS A 125 14.13 17.92 6.91
N LEU A 126 13.14 18.04 6.04
CA LEU A 126 12.93 17.21 4.86
C LEU A 126 13.08 18.01 3.55
N PRO A 127 14.30 18.47 3.20
CA PRO A 127 14.51 19.37 2.06
C PRO A 127 14.16 18.73 0.71
N LEU A 128 14.28 17.40 0.57
CA LEU A 128 14.00 16.68 -0.68
C LEU A 128 12.50 16.44 -0.90
N VAL A 129 11.67 16.55 0.14
CA VAL A 129 10.24 16.30 0.00
C VAL A 129 9.57 17.43 -0.79
N GLU A 130 9.04 17.05 -1.93
CA GLU A 130 8.36 17.95 -2.88
C GLU A 130 6.86 18.08 -2.56
N LYS A 131 6.18 16.95 -2.30
CA LYS A 131 4.74 16.92 -1.97
C LYS A 131 4.41 15.87 -0.92
N ILE A 132 3.39 16.19 -0.13
CA ILE A 132 2.74 15.33 0.85
C ILE A 132 1.31 15.12 0.39
N ILE A 133 0.97 13.89 0.06
CA ILE A 133 -0.36 13.49 -0.40
C ILE A 133 -1.13 12.96 0.79
N VAL A 134 -2.22 13.61 1.15
CA VAL A 134 -3.02 13.23 2.32
C VAL A 134 -4.23 12.40 1.88
N ILE A 135 -4.33 11.19 2.41
CA ILE A 135 -5.39 10.24 2.03
C ILE A 135 -6.77 10.75 2.44
N ASP A 136 -6.87 11.28 3.65
CA ASP A 136 -8.13 11.77 4.22
C ASP A 136 -8.32 13.25 3.88
N GLU A 137 -9.58 13.66 3.61
CA GLU A 137 -9.89 15.06 3.32
C GLU A 137 -9.66 15.94 4.56
N LEU A 138 -9.05 17.09 4.34
CA LEU A 138 -8.75 18.06 5.38
C LEU A 138 -9.51 19.38 5.13
N PRO A 139 -9.85 20.13 6.19
CA PRO A 139 -10.41 21.45 6.05
C PRO A 139 -9.40 22.47 5.47
N GLU A 140 -8.09 22.22 5.65
CA GLU A 140 -7.02 23.10 5.20
C GLU A 140 -5.74 22.28 4.92
N TYR A 141 -5.06 22.62 3.82
CA TYR A 141 -3.79 22.02 3.40
C TYR A 141 -2.66 23.05 3.52
N LYS A 142 -1.48 22.60 3.98
CA LYS A 142 -0.25 23.43 3.99
C LYS A 142 0.40 23.44 2.60
N GLU A 143 1.39 24.32 2.42
CA GLU A 143 2.02 24.61 1.11
C GLU A 143 2.40 23.38 0.27
N LYS A 144 2.99 22.35 0.88
CA LYS A 144 3.40 21.14 0.16
C LYS A 144 2.34 20.02 0.19
N GLU A 145 1.21 20.24 0.85
CA GLU A 145 0.16 19.24 1.00
C GLU A 145 -0.84 19.29 -0.16
N ILE A 146 -1.32 18.13 -0.54
CA ILE A 146 -2.36 17.94 -1.56
C ILE A 146 -3.26 16.79 -1.15
N SER A 147 -4.55 16.85 -1.45
CA SER A 147 -5.47 15.76 -1.16
C SER A 147 -5.28 14.57 -2.11
N TRP A 148 -5.62 13.38 -1.64
CA TRP A 148 -5.67 12.19 -2.47
C TRP A 148 -6.70 12.32 -3.60
N SER A 149 -7.84 12.94 -3.31
CA SER A 149 -8.88 13.24 -4.30
C SER A 149 -8.37 14.15 -5.43
N GLU A 150 -7.52 15.12 -5.11
CA GLU A 150 -6.92 16.01 -6.11
C GLU A 150 -5.91 15.25 -7.00
N VAL A 151 -5.13 14.30 -6.44
CA VAL A 151 -4.26 13.41 -7.23
C VAL A 151 -5.10 12.58 -8.21
N PHE A 152 -6.23 12.04 -7.79
CA PHE A 152 -7.17 11.36 -8.70
C PHE A 152 -7.70 12.27 -9.80
N ARG A 153 -8.06 13.51 -9.47
CA ARG A 153 -8.54 14.49 -10.44
C ARG A 153 -7.46 14.78 -11.49
N MET A 154 -6.24 15.08 -11.05
CA MET A 154 -5.08 15.28 -11.92
C MET A 154 -4.83 14.07 -12.83
N GLY A 155 -4.94 12.87 -12.30
CA GLY A 155 -4.76 11.66 -13.08
C GLY A 155 -5.82 11.44 -14.14
N LYS A 156 -7.09 11.72 -13.84
CA LYS A 156 -8.16 11.68 -14.83
C LYS A 156 -7.94 12.70 -15.96
N GLU A 157 -7.47 13.89 -15.63
CA GLU A 157 -7.11 14.91 -16.62
C GLU A 157 -5.91 14.48 -17.47
N TYR A 158 -4.90 13.89 -16.83
CA TYR A 158 -3.74 13.33 -17.53
C TYR A 158 -4.18 12.25 -18.53
N LEU A 159 -4.97 11.29 -18.11
CA LEU A 159 -5.48 10.20 -18.97
C LEU A 159 -6.43 10.68 -20.07
N ALA A 160 -7.08 11.84 -19.89
CA ALA A 160 -7.90 12.45 -20.93
C ALA A 160 -7.06 13.17 -22.01
N SER A 161 -5.85 13.59 -21.67
CA SER A 161 -4.94 14.36 -22.55
C SER A 161 -3.78 13.53 -23.12
N HIS A 162 -3.52 12.34 -22.59
CA HIS A 162 -2.47 11.41 -23.03
C HIS A 162 -3.11 10.06 -23.38
N SER A 163 -2.43 9.26 -24.22
CA SER A 163 -2.91 7.91 -24.49
C SER A 163 -2.75 7.00 -23.25
N LEU A 164 -3.63 6.02 -23.13
CA LEU A 164 -3.48 4.97 -22.11
C LEU A 164 -2.15 4.22 -22.29
N GLU A 165 -1.71 4.05 -23.54
CA GLU A 165 -0.44 3.40 -23.87
C GLU A 165 0.76 4.17 -23.28
N ASP A 166 0.77 5.51 -23.43
CA ASP A 166 1.84 6.36 -22.87
C ASP A 166 1.91 6.26 -21.35
N PHE A 167 0.76 6.23 -20.67
CA PHE A 167 0.69 6.02 -19.24
C PHE A 167 1.24 4.64 -18.85
N LEU A 168 0.76 3.59 -19.50
CA LEU A 168 1.16 2.21 -19.19
C LEU A 168 2.64 1.96 -19.51
N ALA A 169 3.22 2.66 -20.48
CA ALA A 169 4.63 2.54 -20.85
C ALA A 169 5.58 2.81 -19.68
N VAL A 170 5.22 3.70 -18.75
CA VAL A 170 6.03 3.97 -17.54
C VAL A 170 6.12 2.72 -16.67
N GLY A 171 5.00 2.15 -16.27
CA GLY A 171 4.96 0.92 -15.48
C GLY A 171 5.57 -0.28 -16.22
N GLN A 172 5.32 -0.40 -17.52
CA GLN A 172 5.90 -1.45 -18.37
C GLN A 172 7.42 -1.31 -18.53
N SER A 173 7.98 -0.13 -18.33
CA SER A 173 9.43 0.09 -18.34
C SER A 173 10.15 -0.52 -17.15
N LEU A 174 9.43 -0.85 -16.07
CA LEU A 174 10.02 -1.51 -14.90
C LEU A 174 10.60 -2.87 -15.27
N GLN A 175 11.76 -3.17 -14.70
CA GLN A 175 12.44 -4.45 -14.84
C GLN A 175 12.30 -5.28 -13.56
N ASN A 176 12.57 -6.58 -13.67
CA ASN A 176 12.51 -7.50 -12.53
C ASN A 176 13.39 -7.05 -11.35
N ASN A 177 14.53 -6.45 -11.63
CA ASN A 177 15.51 -6.03 -10.64
C ASN A 177 15.34 -4.56 -10.21
N ASP A 178 14.36 -3.84 -10.76
CA ASP A 178 14.04 -2.51 -10.25
C ASP A 178 13.50 -2.63 -8.82
N TYR A 179 13.76 -1.62 -8.01
CA TYR A 179 13.36 -1.60 -6.61
C TYR A 179 11.83 -1.48 -6.53
N ALA A 180 11.22 -2.37 -5.77
CA ALA A 180 9.82 -2.30 -5.44
C ALA A 180 9.62 -1.59 -4.10
N THR A 181 10.37 -2.03 -3.07
CA THR A 181 10.29 -1.41 -1.74
C THR A 181 11.65 -1.23 -1.09
N ILE A 182 11.74 -0.23 -0.20
CA ILE A 182 12.80 -0.10 0.79
C ILE A 182 12.15 -0.26 2.17
N THR A 183 12.29 -1.45 2.77
CA THR A 183 11.66 -1.79 4.05
C THR A 183 12.68 -1.71 5.18
N TYR A 184 12.35 -0.94 6.21
CA TYR A 184 13.25 -0.75 7.36
C TYR A 184 13.06 -1.81 8.43
N THR A 185 14.16 -2.42 8.85
CA THR A 185 14.18 -3.32 10.01
C THR A 185 14.53 -2.54 11.27
N SER A 186 13.93 -2.90 12.41
CA SER A 186 14.37 -2.42 13.71
C SER A 186 15.73 -3.08 14.03
N GLY A 187 16.82 -2.31 13.89
CA GLY A 187 18.14 -2.75 14.29
C GLY A 187 18.20 -2.95 15.81
N THR A 188 18.80 -4.03 16.25
CA THR A 188 18.99 -4.32 17.69
C THR A 188 20.15 -3.55 18.31
N THR A 189 21.03 -2.94 17.51
CA THR A 189 22.31 -2.38 17.99
C THR A 189 22.81 -1.14 17.26
N ALA A 190 22.12 -0.63 16.23
CA ALA A 190 22.55 0.49 15.39
C ALA A 190 21.34 1.12 14.70
N ASP A 191 21.61 2.11 13.86
CA ASP A 191 20.60 2.73 13.01
C ASP A 191 19.81 1.70 12.19
N PRO A 192 18.50 1.95 11.94
CA PRO A 192 17.67 1.06 11.15
C PRO A 192 18.25 0.83 9.76
N LYS A 193 18.17 -0.40 9.26
CA LYS A 193 18.65 -0.77 7.93
C LYS A 193 17.51 -0.77 6.92
N GLY A 194 17.69 -0.07 5.81
CA GLY A 194 16.79 -0.13 4.65
C GLY A 194 17.09 -1.36 3.81
N VAL A 195 16.21 -2.35 3.87
CA VAL A 195 16.29 -3.56 3.02
C VAL A 195 15.60 -3.28 1.70
N ILE A 196 16.38 -3.33 0.63
CA ILE A 196 15.87 -3.17 -0.73
C ILE A 196 15.30 -4.50 -1.21
N LEU A 197 14.03 -4.49 -1.61
CA LEU A 197 13.37 -5.62 -2.26
C LEU A 197 12.97 -5.23 -3.68
N THR A 198 13.37 -6.06 -4.63
CA THR A 198 13.05 -5.88 -6.05
C THR A 198 11.69 -6.49 -6.40
N HIS A 199 11.13 -6.12 -7.55
CA HIS A 199 9.93 -6.79 -8.07
C HIS A 199 10.13 -8.30 -8.17
N ARG A 200 11.33 -8.77 -8.54
CA ARG A 200 11.66 -10.20 -8.61
C ARG A 200 11.62 -10.88 -7.24
N ASN A 201 12.11 -10.22 -6.18
CA ASN A 201 12.05 -10.80 -4.84
C ASN A 201 10.60 -11.12 -4.45
N TYR A 202 9.68 -10.17 -4.70
CA TYR A 202 8.27 -10.36 -4.40
C TYR A 202 7.61 -11.41 -5.29
N THR A 203 7.78 -11.35 -6.61
CA THR A 203 7.13 -12.29 -7.52
C THR A 203 7.62 -13.72 -7.33
N ALA A 204 8.92 -13.92 -7.08
CA ALA A 204 9.47 -15.23 -6.75
C ALA A 204 8.92 -15.78 -5.43
N ASN A 205 8.78 -14.92 -4.41
CA ASN A 205 8.24 -15.32 -3.12
C ASN A 205 6.74 -15.66 -3.21
N VAL A 206 5.97 -14.94 -4.03
CA VAL A 206 4.57 -15.28 -4.35
C VAL A 206 4.49 -16.68 -4.99
N GLU A 207 5.34 -16.99 -5.97
CA GLU A 207 5.38 -18.30 -6.60
C GLU A 207 5.72 -19.42 -5.61
N GLN A 208 6.73 -19.20 -4.75
CA GLN A 208 7.10 -20.15 -3.70
C GLN A 208 5.95 -20.38 -2.70
N ALA A 209 5.30 -19.34 -2.25
CA ALA A 209 4.19 -19.46 -1.32
C ALA A 209 3.00 -20.20 -1.94
N LEU A 210 2.66 -19.92 -3.20
CA LEU A 210 1.61 -20.62 -3.94
C LEU A 210 1.94 -22.10 -4.23
N SER A 211 3.20 -22.50 -4.18
CA SER A 211 3.56 -23.92 -4.24
C SER A 211 3.26 -24.68 -2.94
N CYS A 212 3.05 -23.96 -1.83
CA CYS A 212 2.75 -24.53 -0.52
C CYS A 212 1.26 -24.48 -0.15
N VAL A 213 0.51 -23.52 -0.72
CA VAL A 213 -0.90 -23.29 -0.40
C VAL A 213 -1.68 -23.12 -1.69
N ASP A 214 -2.73 -23.91 -1.87
CA ASP A 214 -3.65 -23.79 -3.00
C ASP A 214 -4.75 -22.79 -2.64
N ILE A 215 -4.63 -21.57 -3.16
CA ILE A 215 -5.60 -20.49 -3.01
C ILE A 215 -6.34 -20.33 -4.33
N ASP A 216 -7.65 -20.32 -4.27
CA ASP A 216 -8.50 -20.02 -5.41
C ASP A 216 -9.14 -18.62 -5.30
N ASP A 217 -9.81 -18.22 -6.37
CA ASP A 217 -10.40 -16.88 -6.51
C ASP A 217 -11.63 -16.62 -5.61
N THR A 218 -12.14 -17.67 -4.93
CA THR A 218 -13.25 -17.54 -3.96
C THR A 218 -12.76 -17.19 -2.56
N TRP A 219 -11.45 -17.32 -2.31
CA TRP A 219 -10.88 -17.08 -1.00
C TRP A 219 -10.86 -15.59 -0.64
N ARG A 220 -10.90 -15.35 0.65
CA ARG A 220 -10.77 -14.00 1.21
C ARG A 220 -9.96 -13.99 2.48
N THR A 221 -9.12 -12.98 2.63
CA THR A 221 -8.30 -12.76 3.81
C THR A 221 -8.61 -11.42 4.45
N LEU A 222 -8.53 -11.37 5.78
CA LEU A 222 -8.52 -10.13 6.54
C LEU A 222 -7.10 -9.87 7.03
N ILE A 223 -6.50 -8.79 6.54
CA ILE A 223 -5.14 -8.38 6.94
C ILE A 223 -5.24 -7.70 8.30
N ILE A 224 -4.65 -8.34 9.31
CA ILE A 224 -4.52 -7.81 10.68
C ILE A 224 -3.08 -7.44 11.02
N LEU A 225 -2.12 -7.90 10.22
CA LEU A 225 -0.72 -7.55 10.36
C LEU A 225 -0.43 -6.21 9.65
N PRO A 226 0.56 -5.44 10.12
CA PRO A 226 0.95 -4.21 9.48
C PRO A 226 1.41 -4.43 8.02
N LEU A 227 0.85 -3.67 7.08
CA LEU A 227 1.20 -3.75 5.66
C LEU A 227 2.62 -3.24 5.35
N ASP A 228 3.23 -2.46 6.24
CA ASP A 228 4.64 -2.06 6.12
C ASP A 228 5.62 -3.22 6.29
N HIS A 229 5.16 -4.39 6.77
CA HIS A 229 6.00 -5.58 6.91
C HIS A 229 5.89 -6.49 5.69
N CYS A 230 7.03 -6.92 5.12
CA CYS A 230 7.10 -7.73 3.90
C CYS A 230 6.28 -9.04 3.95
N PHE A 231 6.10 -9.64 5.13
CA PHE A 231 5.25 -10.82 5.30
C PHE A 231 3.78 -10.52 4.99
N ALA A 232 3.24 -9.41 5.50
CA ALA A 232 1.87 -9.00 5.19
C ALA A 232 1.71 -8.60 3.72
N HIS A 233 2.72 -7.98 3.11
CA HIS A 233 2.76 -7.70 1.68
C HIS A 233 2.56 -8.96 0.85
N VAL A 234 3.42 -9.97 1.06
CA VAL A 234 3.39 -11.18 0.23
C VAL A 234 2.17 -12.02 0.56
N VAL A 235 2.03 -12.46 1.81
CA VAL A 235 1.05 -13.49 2.17
C VAL A 235 -0.34 -12.90 2.42
N GLY A 236 -0.43 -11.64 2.85
CA GLY A 236 -1.71 -10.95 3.06
C GLY A 236 -2.26 -10.27 1.80
N PHE A 237 -1.39 -9.85 0.89
CA PHE A 237 -1.80 -9.04 -0.25
C PHE A 237 -1.46 -9.71 -1.59
N TYR A 238 -0.18 -9.83 -1.96
CA TYR A 238 0.19 -10.22 -3.33
C TYR A 238 -0.24 -11.63 -3.73
N ILE A 239 -0.24 -12.59 -2.81
CA ILE A 239 -0.71 -13.96 -3.09
C ILE A 239 -2.19 -13.94 -3.48
N PHE A 240 -3.04 -13.31 -2.66
CA PHE A 240 -4.48 -13.19 -2.91
C PHE A 240 -4.75 -12.43 -4.20
N MET A 241 -4.06 -11.29 -4.38
CA MET A 241 -4.15 -10.52 -5.62
C MET A 241 -3.82 -11.37 -6.85
N SER A 242 -2.77 -12.19 -6.82
CA SER A 242 -2.33 -12.99 -7.96
C SER A 242 -3.28 -14.13 -8.33
N LYS A 243 -4.23 -14.46 -7.46
CA LYS A 243 -5.21 -15.56 -7.62
C LYS A 243 -6.64 -15.07 -7.86
N GLY A 244 -6.85 -13.76 -8.00
CA GLY A 244 -8.20 -13.20 -8.17
C GLY A 244 -9.05 -13.23 -6.90
N ALA A 245 -8.40 -13.46 -5.74
CA ALA A 245 -9.04 -13.59 -4.44
C ALA A 245 -9.21 -12.23 -3.73
N SER A 246 -9.96 -12.22 -2.63
CA SER A 246 -10.35 -11.02 -1.92
C SER A 246 -9.44 -10.69 -0.74
N VAL A 247 -9.19 -9.40 -0.55
CA VAL A 247 -8.40 -8.84 0.55
C VAL A 247 -9.22 -7.78 1.29
N ALA A 248 -9.32 -7.89 2.61
CA ALA A 248 -9.88 -6.86 3.47
C ALA A 248 -8.83 -6.39 4.48
N THR A 249 -8.99 -5.17 4.98
CA THR A 249 -8.23 -4.64 6.10
C THR A 249 -9.15 -4.39 7.29
N VAL A 250 -8.59 -4.40 8.50
CA VAL A 250 -9.34 -4.11 9.72
C VAL A 250 -9.83 -2.65 9.68
N GLN A 251 -11.08 -2.42 10.08
CA GLN A 251 -11.62 -1.07 10.21
C GLN A 251 -10.74 -0.23 11.14
N VAL A 252 -10.25 0.87 10.62
CA VAL A 252 -9.40 1.81 11.36
C VAL A 252 -10.22 2.52 12.43
N GLY A 253 -9.76 2.45 13.68
CA GLY A 253 -10.31 3.20 14.79
C GLY A 253 -9.64 4.57 14.94
N ARG A 254 -10.20 5.40 15.83
CA ARG A 254 -9.59 6.70 16.18
C ARG A 254 -8.25 6.54 16.90
N THR A 255 -8.05 5.38 17.54
CA THR A 255 -6.82 5.00 18.23
C THR A 255 -6.40 3.59 17.85
N GLY A 256 -5.12 3.24 18.05
CA GLY A 256 -4.63 1.89 17.83
C GLY A 256 -5.37 0.84 18.69
N LEU A 257 -5.77 1.20 19.92
CA LEU A 257 -6.54 0.32 20.80
C LEU A 257 -7.95 0.05 20.24
N GLU A 258 -8.59 1.05 19.67
CA GLU A 258 -9.90 0.90 19.01
C GLU A 258 -9.79 0.02 17.78
N THR A 259 -8.75 0.19 16.97
CA THR A 259 -8.46 -0.68 15.83
C THR A 259 -8.28 -2.14 16.27
N LEU A 260 -7.56 -2.39 17.37
CA LEU A 260 -7.40 -3.74 17.92
C LEU A 260 -8.74 -4.35 18.38
N LYS A 261 -9.63 -3.56 18.97
CA LYS A 261 -10.99 -4.01 19.37
C LYS A 261 -11.87 -4.34 18.17
N ASN A 262 -11.63 -3.73 17.02
CA ASN A 262 -12.35 -4.01 15.78
C ASN A 262 -12.00 -5.38 15.18
N ILE A 263 -10.83 -5.95 15.49
CA ILE A 263 -10.37 -7.21 14.88
C ILE A 263 -11.40 -8.35 15.06
N PRO A 264 -11.83 -8.74 16.28
CA PRO A 264 -12.77 -9.86 16.45
C PRO A 264 -14.15 -9.56 15.82
N VAL A 265 -14.58 -8.31 15.84
CA VAL A 265 -15.83 -7.89 15.18
C VAL A 265 -15.72 -8.05 13.68
N ASN A 266 -14.64 -7.55 13.08
CA ASN A 266 -14.42 -7.64 11.64
C ASN A 266 -14.21 -9.07 11.15
N ILE A 267 -13.55 -9.94 11.94
CA ILE A 267 -13.45 -11.37 11.63
C ILE A 267 -14.83 -12.00 11.54
N LYS A 268 -15.70 -11.72 12.52
CA LYS A 268 -17.07 -12.27 12.57
C LYS A 268 -17.94 -11.79 11.40
N GLU A 269 -17.81 -10.53 11.03
CA GLU A 269 -18.56 -9.90 9.94
C GLU A 269 -18.06 -10.33 8.55
N PHE A 270 -16.76 -10.23 8.32
CA PHE A 270 -16.14 -10.51 7.03
C PHE A 270 -16.01 -11.99 6.75
N LYS A 271 -15.87 -12.83 7.79
CA LYS A 271 -15.70 -14.29 7.70
C LYS A 271 -14.57 -14.70 6.74
N PRO A 272 -13.33 -14.28 7.01
CA PRO A 272 -12.20 -14.61 6.15
C PRO A 272 -11.95 -16.13 6.13
N TYR A 273 -11.48 -16.64 4.99
CA TYR A 273 -11.04 -18.02 4.83
C TYR A 273 -9.69 -18.25 5.53
N LEU A 274 -8.80 -17.27 5.41
CA LEU A 274 -7.47 -17.31 5.98
C LEU A 274 -7.18 -16.00 6.72
N ILE A 275 -6.58 -16.12 7.87
CA ILE A 275 -6.02 -15.00 8.64
C ILE A 275 -4.57 -15.29 8.94
N LEU A 276 -3.71 -14.33 8.60
CA LEU A 276 -2.32 -14.37 9.00
C LEU A 276 -2.17 -13.68 10.35
N SER A 277 -1.54 -14.37 11.27
CA SER A 277 -1.39 -13.87 12.63
C SER A 277 0.00 -14.17 13.19
N VAL A 278 0.36 -13.49 14.27
CA VAL A 278 1.53 -13.80 15.08
C VAL A 278 1.10 -14.52 16.36
N PRO A 279 1.95 -15.34 16.96
CA PRO A 279 1.60 -16.13 18.16
C PRO A 279 1.03 -15.30 19.31
N ALA A 280 1.47 -14.05 19.47
CA ALA A 280 0.96 -13.14 20.49
C ALA A 280 -0.53 -12.80 20.30
N LEU A 281 -0.97 -12.56 19.06
CA LEU A 281 -2.37 -12.31 18.72
C LEU A 281 -3.23 -13.58 18.89
N ALA A 282 -2.71 -14.72 18.44
CA ALA A 282 -3.41 -16.01 18.59
C ALA A 282 -3.69 -16.36 20.07
N LYS A 283 -2.79 -16.01 21.00
CA LYS A 283 -3.01 -16.18 22.45
C LYS A 283 -4.15 -15.30 22.98
N ASN A 284 -4.33 -14.10 22.41
CA ASN A 284 -5.42 -13.21 22.83
C ASN A 284 -6.79 -13.71 22.37
N PHE A 285 -6.88 -14.36 21.19
CA PHE A 285 -8.12 -14.99 20.72
C PHE A 285 -8.58 -16.20 21.53
N LYS A 286 -7.67 -16.87 22.25
CA LYS A 286 -8.04 -17.98 23.18
C LYS A 286 -8.69 -17.49 24.47
N ARG A 287 -8.68 -16.19 24.77
CA ARG A 287 -9.21 -15.61 26.02
C ARG A 287 -10.58 -14.93 25.82
N ILE A 288 -11.10 -14.96 24.57
CA ILE A 288 -12.43 -14.50 24.19
C ILE A 288 -13.31 -15.72 23.85
#